data_628e75d0f4555396f8d92f00b7887031
#
_entry.id   628e75d0f4555396f8d92f00b7887031
#
_cell.length_a   1.000
_cell.length_b   1.000
_cell.length_c   1.000
_cell.angle_alpha   90.00
_cell.angle_beta   90.00
_cell.angle_gamma   90.00
#
_symmetry.space_group_name_H-M   'P 1'
#
loop_
_entity.id
_entity.type
_entity.pdbx_description
1 polymer ?
#
loop_
_entity_poly.entity_id
_entity_poly.type
_entity_poly.pdbx_seq_one_letter_code
_entity_poly.pdbx_strand_id
1 'polypeptide(L)'
;MAGYNTIRGKRKRHDVQRLFRRGYIKTLNDVWELLNNDTFVPQPCKHKPIYDSGKWRTLTIPVLTPDRIVDHCIIDNTEDYLYKLYITQTYACIKGRGIHKCLNDLTRYLHKDKRGTRYCLKIDIRHYYDSIDHAVLKRIMARYFGDTRLLALQYKIIDSVEGDTGLGIGRLPSQHWANLYLTPFDHRVKEVWRVRYYLRYMDDMVFLHRSKAYLHALLDEIRQYLKDELKLEIKPNWQIFPVDARSIDFVGYKSNHYNTLARKSILYRYWRKLRKVQNQHNLFETNELWQTLSAHNGWLQHCTPQHYQVIISRTINQLLNMATTTLKRGLHSAKAQPTFDVIDRINGTTLYNHNQHFVETTNEQGKKTKENEYDSLLVKYPVTANTVFAALLTARYDANTENKLLNDYNAALLGIEDESKKQPYLDFLAERKALRAMVDADCTSNGIPME
;
A
#
# COMPACT_ATOMS: atom_id res chain seq x y z
N MET A 1 10.43 -19.23 -22.88
CA MET A 1 9.75 -18.07 -22.25
C MET A 1 9.27 -18.41 -20.84
N ALA A 2 8.45 -19.41 -20.60
CA ALA A 2 7.88 -19.78 -19.29
C ALA A 2 8.93 -19.96 -18.17
N GLY A 3 10.03 -20.66 -18.43
CA GLY A 3 11.13 -20.79 -17.47
C GLY A 3 11.70 -19.44 -17.02
N TYR A 4 11.90 -18.51 -17.95
CA TYR A 4 12.36 -17.14 -17.63
C TYR A 4 11.32 -16.38 -16.78
N ASN A 5 10.04 -16.44 -17.14
CA ASN A 5 8.99 -15.76 -16.38
C ASN A 5 8.87 -16.31 -14.96
N THR A 6 9.10 -17.61 -14.78
CA THR A 6 9.09 -18.27 -13.46
C THR A 6 10.12 -17.67 -12.50
N ILE A 7 11.31 -17.28 -12.97
CA ILE A 7 12.44 -16.81 -12.15
C ILE A 7 12.66 -15.29 -12.20
N ARG A 8 11.97 -14.58 -13.10
CA ARG A 8 12.09 -13.14 -13.28
C ARG A 8 11.89 -12.39 -11.96
N GLY A 9 12.84 -11.55 -11.60
CA GLY A 9 12.82 -10.79 -10.35
C GLY A 9 13.04 -11.61 -9.06
N LYS A 10 13.34 -12.92 -9.17
CA LYS A 10 13.44 -13.84 -8.02
C LYS A 10 14.81 -14.49 -7.88
N ARG A 11 15.85 -14.01 -8.58
CA ARG A 11 17.20 -14.63 -8.61
C ARG A 11 17.87 -14.81 -7.25
N LYS A 12 17.53 -13.96 -6.26
CA LYS A 12 18.06 -14.04 -4.89
C LYS A 12 17.37 -15.12 -4.03
N ARG A 13 16.27 -15.71 -4.49
CA ARG A 13 15.55 -16.75 -3.73
C ARG A 13 16.35 -18.06 -3.73
N HIS A 14 16.41 -18.72 -2.58
CA HIS A 14 17.17 -19.96 -2.38
C HIS A 14 16.74 -21.10 -3.33
N ASP A 15 15.43 -21.25 -3.58
CA ASP A 15 14.90 -22.26 -4.52
C ASP A 15 15.34 -21.99 -5.98
N VAL A 16 15.38 -20.71 -6.38
CA VAL A 16 15.90 -20.30 -7.72
C VAL A 16 17.40 -20.52 -7.82
N GLN A 17 18.17 -20.18 -6.77
CA GLN A 17 19.62 -20.44 -6.77
C GLN A 17 19.92 -21.94 -6.85
N ARG A 18 19.13 -22.78 -6.16
CA ARG A 18 19.25 -24.23 -6.26
C ARG A 18 18.96 -24.74 -7.67
N LEU A 19 17.97 -24.16 -8.35
CA LEU A 19 17.67 -24.46 -9.75
C LEU A 19 18.88 -24.21 -10.66
N PHE A 20 19.54 -23.06 -10.51
CA PHE A 20 20.76 -22.74 -11.29
C PHE A 20 21.90 -23.72 -11.01
N ARG A 21 22.11 -24.11 -9.73
CA ARG A 21 23.15 -25.10 -9.37
C ARG A 21 22.90 -26.48 -9.96
N ARG A 22 21.62 -26.89 -10.11
CA ARG A 22 21.23 -28.19 -10.72
C ARG A 22 21.31 -28.19 -12.25
N GLY A 23 21.50 -27.04 -12.86
CA GLY A 23 21.49 -26.85 -14.30
C GLY A 23 20.11 -26.39 -14.80
N TYR A 24 20.00 -25.09 -15.06
CA TYR A 24 18.75 -24.46 -15.50
C TYR A 24 18.21 -25.07 -16.79
N ILE A 25 19.08 -25.23 -17.83
CA ILE A 25 18.68 -25.76 -19.13
C ILE A 25 18.25 -27.23 -19.00
N LYS A 26 19.00 -28.05 -18.24
CA LYS A 26 18.64 -29.44 -17.98
C LYS A 26 17.24 -29.52 -17.38
N THR A 27 16.96 -28.71 -16.36
CA THR A 27 15.61 -28.69 -15.72
C THR A 27 14.51 -28.29 -16.68
N LEU A 28 14.76 -27.36 -17.61
CA LEU A 28 13.77 -27.00 -18.63
C LEU A 28 13.51 -28.17 -19.61
N ASN A 29 14.56 -28.91 -19.98
CA ASN A 29 14.41 -30.10 -20.82
C ASN A 29 13.64 -31.20 -20.09
N ASP A 30 13.94 -31.43 -18.80
CA ASP A 30 13.18 -32.39 -17.98
C ASP A 30 11.67 -32.03 -17.93
N VAL A 31 11.33 -30.75 -17.75
CA VAL A 31 9.93 -30.30 -17.77
C VAL A 31 9.31 -30.44 -19.16
N TRP A 32 10.06 -30.16 -20.22
CA TRP A 32 9.60 -30.33 -21.61
C TRP A 32 9.28 -31.80 -21.90
N GLU A 33 10.12 -32.73 -21.46
CA GLU A 33 9.86 -34.17 -21.59
C GLU A 33 8.61 -34.61 -20.85
N LEU A 34 8.40 -34.15 -19.61
CA LEU A 34 7.19 -34.42 -18.84
C LEU A 34 5.91 -33.97 -19.58
N LEU A 35 5.96 -32.80 -20.22
CA LEU A 35 4.83 -32.26 -20.97
C LEU A 35 4.66 -32.98 -22.31
N ASN A 36 5.75 -33.27 -23.02
CA ASN A 36 5.69 -33.92 -24.32
C ASN A 36 5.16 -35.36 -24.24
N ASN A 37 5.52 -36.08 -23.18
CA ASN A 37 5.13 -37.47 -22.94
C ASN A 37 3.83 -37.60 -22.13
N ASP A 38 3.15 -36.48 -21.80
CA ASP A 38 1.94 -36.42 -20.96
C ASP A 38 2.10 -37.04 -19.54
N THR A 39 3.35 -37.15 -19.07
CA THR A 39 3.69 -37.78 -17.76
C THR A 39 3.73 -36.75 -16.60
N PHE A 40 3.45 -35.50 -16.86
CA PHE A 40 3.38 -34.50 -15.81
C PHE A 40 2.29 -34.83 -14.79
N VAL A 41 2.70 -34.84 -13.51
CA VAL A 41 1.79 -34.96 -12.35
C VAL A 41 2.10 -33.79 -11.40
N PRO A 42 1.08 -32.98 -11.03
CA PRO A 42 1.25 -31.90 -10.10
C PRO A 42 1.80 -32.39 -8.74
N GLN A 43 2.80 -31.70 -8.21
CA GLN A 43 3.37 -32.03 -6.91
C GLN A 43 2.55 -31.41 -5.77
N PRO A 44 2.59 -31.99 -4.56
CA PRO A 44 1.94 -31.40 -3.38
C PRO A 44 2.38 -29.95 -3.14
N CYS A 45 1.41 -29.07 -3.00
CA CYS A 45 1.68 -27.67 -2.73
C CYS A 45 2.01 -27.43 -1.25
N LYS A 46 2.82 -26.40 -0.97
CA LYS A 46 3.00 -25.90 0.38
C LYS A 46 1.88 -24.91 0.71
N HIS A 47 1.28 -25.07 1.89
CA HIS A 47 0.26 -24.15 2.39
C HIS A 47 0.87 -23.19 3.42
N LYS A 48 0.64 -21.88 3.24
CA LYS A 48 1.12 -20.84 4.15
C LYS A 48 -0.03 -19.93 4.56
N PRO A 49 -0.38 -19.86 5.85
CA PRO A 49 -1.36 -18.87 6.31
C PRO A 49 -0.76 -17.46 6.20
N ILE A 50 -1.54 -16.55 5.69
CA ILE A 50 -1.23 -15.11 5.65
C ILE A 50 -2.40 -14.31 6.20
N TYR A 51 -2.10 -13.24 6.94
CA TYR A 51 -3.09 -12.27 7.37
C TYR A 51 -3.13 -11.09 6.39
N ASP A 52 -4.20 -10.97 5.64
CA ASP A 52 -4.37 -9.90 4.67
C ASP A 52 -5.71 -9.21 4.82
N SER A 53 -5.66 -7.88 4.91
CA SER A 53 -6.84 -7.00 4.94
C SER A 53 -7.88 -7.40 6.00
N GLY A 54 -7.42 -7.83 7.20
CA GLY A 54 -8.28 -8.20 8.33
C GLY A 54 -8.78 -9.65 8.32
N LYS A 55 -8.24 -10.50 7.41
CA LYS A 55 -8.65 -11.91 7.27
C LYS A 55 -7.44 -12.82 7.12
N TRP A 56 -7.53 -14.02 7.70
CA TRP A 56 -6.62 -15.11 7.42
C TRP A 56 -6.96 -15.74 6.06
N ARG A 57 -5.92 -15.99 5.26
CA ARG A 57 -6.01 -16.70 3.98
C ARG A 57 -4.90 -17.74 3.91
N THR A 58 -5.15 -18.85 3.27
CA THR A 58 -4.13 -19.88 3.01
C THR A 58 -3.60 -19.71 1.60
N LEU A 59 -2.31 -19.37 1.47
CA LEU A 59 -1.64 -19.38 0.17
C LEU A 59 -1.25 -20.81 -0.19
N THR A 60 -1.62 -21.23 -1.38
CA THR A 60 -1.18 -22.47 -2.02
C THR A 60 0.04 -22.17 -2.88
N ILE A 61 1.19 -22.70 -2.47
CA ILE A 61 2.49 -22.42 -3.08
C ILE A 61 2.96 -23.68 -3.79
N PRO A 62 2.83 -23.76 -5.15
CA PRO A 62 3.36 -24.88 -5.91
C PRO A 62 4.89 -24.88 -5.85
N VAL A 63 5.50 -26.05 -6.01
CA VAL A 63 6.96 -26.19 -6.12
C VAL A 63 7.48 -25.42 -7.34
N LEU A 64 8.74 -24.96 -7.27
CA LEU A 64 9.32 -24.16 -8.35
C LEU A 64 9.40 -24.97 -9.66
N THR A 65 9.83 -26.21 -9.55
CA THR A 65 9.95 -27.17 -10.66
C THR A 65 9.33 -28.50 -10.26
N PRO A 66 8.51 -29.12 -11.14
CA PRO A 66 8.10 -28.61 -12.46
C PRO A 66 6.94 -27.62 -12.44
N ASP A 67 6.13 -27.57 -11.37
CA ASP A 67 4.79 -27.00 -11.34
C ASP A 67 4.71 -25.53 -11.76
N ARG A 68 5.55 -24.64 -11.20
CA ARG A 68 5.49 -23.21 -11.58
C ARG A 68 5.93 -22.97 -13.01
N ILE A 69 6.83 -23.81 -13.55
CA ILE A 69 7.21 -23.70 -14.96
C ILE A 69 6.01 -24.10 -15.82
N VAL A 70 5.31 -25.17 -15.45
CA VAL A 70 4.08 -25.63 -16.15
C VAL A 70 2.97 -24.59 -16.03
N ASP A 71 2.75 -24.01 -14.85
CA ASP A 71 1.79 -22.90 -14.66
C ASP A 71 2.07 -21.74 -15.63
N HIS A 72 3.35 -21.35 -15.78
CA HIS A 72 3.75 -20.33 -16.75
C HIS A 72 3.60 -20.81 -18.19
N CYS A 73 3.88 -22.09 -18.50
CA CYS A 73 3.64 -22.64 -19.85
C CYS A 73 2.16 -22.50 -20.24
N ILE A 74 1.24 -22.82 -19.34
CA ILE A 74 -0.19 -22.69 -19.61
C ILE A 74 -0.57 -21.23 -19.85
N ILE A 75 -0.21 -20.35 -18.91
CA ILE A 75 -0.68 -18.95 -18.97
C ILE A 75 0.00 -18.17 -20.09
N ASP A 76 1.31 -18.31 -20.28
CA ASP A 76 2.02 -17.62 -21.35
C ASP A 76 1.47 -17.96 -22.77
N ASN A 77 0.84 -19.14 -22.92
CA ASN A 77 0.23 -19.56 -24.19
C ASN A 77 -1.28 -19.31 -24.27
N THR A 78 -1.96 -19.02 -23.16
CA THR A 78 -3.42 -18.85 -23.14
C THR A 78 -3.87 -17.44 -22.76
N GLU A 79 -3.01 -16.64 -22.17
CA GLU A 79 -3.37 -15.32 -21.58
C GLU A 79 -4.03 -14.39 -22.61
N ASP A 80 -3.44 -14.23 -23.80
CA ASP A 80 -3.96 -13.35 -24.84
C ASP A 80 -5.32 -13.81 -25.37
N TYR A 81 -5.52 -15.12 -25.42
CA TYR A 81 -6.81 -15.69 -25.80
C TYR A 81 -7.86 -15.46 -24.70
N LEU A 82 -7.52 -15.72 -23.44
CA LEU A 82 -8.39 -15.45 -22.31
C LEU A 82 -8.84 -13.99 -22.24
N TYR A 83 -7.92 -13.05 -22.51
CA TYR A 83 -8.24 -11.61 -22.51
C TYR A 83 -9.28 -11.22 -23.58
N LYS A 84 -9.35 -11.95 -24.70
CA LYS A 84 -10.37 -11.74 -25.73
C LYS A 84 -11.76 -12.25 -25.30
N LEU A 85 -11.82 -13.24 -24.40
CA LEU A 85 -13.07 -13.76 -23.86
C LEU A 85 -13.70 -12.83 -22.82
N TYR A 86 -12.87 -12.04 -22.11
CA TYR A 86 -13.35 -11.19 -21.04
C TYR A 86 -13.98 -9.91 -21.58
N ILE A 87 -15.14 -9.55 -21.06
CA ILE A 87 -15.76 -8.26 -21.37
C ILE A 87 -14.85 -7.10 -20.94
N THR A 88 -15.09 -5.91 -21.50
CA THR A 88 -14.28 -4.71 -21.17
C THR A 88 -14.40 -4.28 -19.70
N GLN A 89 -15.47 -4.67 -19.02
CA GLN A 89 -15.78 -4.34 -17.63
C GLN A 89 -15.23 -5.35 -16.61
N THR A 90 -14.39 -6.29 -17.02
CA THR A 90 -13.60 -7.18 -16.16
C THR A 90 -12.20 -6.61 -15.99
N TYR A 91 -11.72 -6.40 -14.75
CA TYR A 91 -10.49 -5.63 -14.51
C TYR A 91 -9.38 -6.36 -13.76
N ALA A 92 -9.68 -7.33 -12.93
CA ALA A 92 -8.68 -8.00 -12.11
C ALA A 92 -7.80 -8.94 -12.93
N CYS A 93 -6.50 -8.98 -12.61
CA CYS A 93 -5.53 -9.92 -13.22
C CYS A 93 -5.45 -9.86 -14.75
N ILE A 94 -5.67 -8.71 -15.36
CA ILE A 94 -5.61 -8.47 -16.80
C ILE A 94 -4.60 -7.36 -17.08
N LYS A 95 -3.61 -7.60 -17.94
CA LYS A 95 -2.63 -6.58 -18.36
C LYS A 95 -3.32 -5.37 -18.99
N GLY A 96 -2.87 -4.19 -18.64
CA GLY A 96 -3.47 -2.92 -19.11
C GLY A 96 -4.82 -2.57 -18.45
N ARG A 97 -5.34 -3.41 -17.55
CA ARG A 97 -6.51 -3.14 -16.71
C ARG A 97 -6.07 -3.06 -15.25
N GLY A 98 -6.92 -3.25 -14.29
CA GLY A 98 -6.59 -3.21 -12.87
C GLY A 98 -7.40 -2.17 -12.10
N ILE A 99 -6.99 -1.90 -10.87
CA ILE A 99 -7.70 -1.03 -9.92
C ILE A 99 -7.98 0.35 -10.50
N HIS A 100 -6.98 1.01 -11.05
CA HIS A 100 -7.10 2.40 -11.52
C HIS A 100 -7.93 2.51 -12.80
N LYS A 101 -7.81 1.55 -13.73
CA LYS A 101 -8.69 1.51 -14.90
C LYS A 101 -10.15 1.28 -14.50
N CYS A 102 -10.39 0.37 -13.55
CA CYS A 102 -11.71 0.12 -12.99
C CYS A 102 -12.31 1.37 -12.33
N LEU A 103 -11.51 2.08 -11.53
CA LEU A 103 -11.91 3.33 -10.91
C LEU A 103 -12.23 4.42 -11.94
N ASN A 104 -11.38 4.59 -12.95
CA ASN A 104 -11.58 5.59 -14.00
C ASN A 104 -12.88 5.33 -14.78
N ASP A 105 -13.21 4.06 -15.04
CA ASP A 105 -14.47 3.72 -15.70
C ASP A 105 -15.67 3.95 -14.78
N LEU A 106 -15.57 3.63 -13.48
CA LEU A 106 -16.59 3.94 -12.49
C LEU A 106 -16.86 5.45 -12.40
N THR A 107 -15.83 6.25 -12.21
CA THR A 107 -15.95 7.72 -12.10
C THR A 107 -16.49 8.32 -13.40
N ARG A 108 -16.06 7.82 -14.54
CA ARG A 108 -16.61 8.22 -15.84
C ARG A 108 -18.10 7.93 -15.95
N TYR A 109 -18.59 6.76 -15.49
CA TYR A 109 -20.01 6.45 -15.47
C TYR A 109 -20.79 7.39 -14.56
N LEU A 110 -20.28 7.62 -13.35
CA LEU A 110 -20.91 8.51 -12.36
C LEU A 110 -20.99 9.96 -12.84
N HIS A 111 -19.93 10.50 -13.44
CA HIS A 111 -19.90 11.89 -13.91
C HIS A 111 -20.70 12.10 -15.19
N LYS A 112 -20.70 11.11 -16.10
CA LYS A 112 -21.36 11.23 -17.42
C LYS A 112 -22.88 11.12 -17.32
N ASP A 113 -23.41 10.28 -16.43
CA ASP A 113 -24.85 10.01 -16.34
C ASP A 113 -25.31 9.87 -14.88
N LYS A 114 -25.43 11.01 -14.19
CA LYS A 114 -25.86 11.04 -12.78
C LYS A 114 -27.25 10.44 -12.58
N ARG A 115 -28.18 10.65 -13.53
CA ARG A 115 -29.54 10.10 -13.47
C ARG A 115 -29.53 8.58 -13.64
N GLY A 116 -28.81 8.07 -14.64
CA GLY A 116 -28.71 6.65 -14.92
C GLY A 116 -27.94 5.85 -13.88
N THR A 117 -27.10 6.50 -13.08
CA THR A 117 -26.26 5.90 -12.03
C THR A 117 -26.71 6.26 -10.61
N ARG A 118 -27.97 6.69 -10.43
CA ARG A 118 -28.52 7.17 -9.15
C ARG A 118 -28.41 6.14 -8.02
N TYR A 119 -28.62 4.86 -8.31
CA TYR A 119 -28.56 3.77 -7.33
C TYR A 119 -27.44 2.79 -7.71
N CYS A 120 -26.81 2.26 -6.68
CA CYS A 120 -25.77 1.23 -6.77
C CYS A 120 -26.28 -0.05 -6.11
N LEU A 121 -26.20 -1.19 -6.83
CA LEU A 121 -26.19 -2.52 -6.25
C LEU A 121 -24.73 -2.96 -6.17
N LYS A 122 -24.28 -3.27 -4.96
CA LYS A 122 -22.98 -3.87 -4.70
C LYS A 122 -23.15 -5.27 -4.17
N ILE A 123 -22.47 -6.23 -4.80
CA ILE A 123 -22.45 -7.65 -4.40
C ILE A 123 -21.02 -8.15 -4.35
N ASP A 124 -20.79 -9.17 -3.55
CA ASP A 124 -19.55 -9.92 -3.39
C ASP A 124 -19.91 -11.41 -3.26
N ILE A 125 -19.16 -12.29 -3.88
CA ILE A 125 -19.40 -13.73 -3.84
C ILE A 125 -18.79 -14.31 -2.56
N ARG A 126 -19.56 -15.21 -1.92
CA ARG A 126 -19.13 -15.88 -0.69
C ARG A 126 -18.02 -16.89 -0.99
N HIS A 127 -16.89 -16.77 -0.27
CA HIS A 127 -15.76 -17.71 -0.37
C HIS A 127 -15.37 -18.05 -1.82
N TYR A 128 -15.30 -17.05 -2.70
CA TYR A 128 -15.26 -17.22 -4.14
C TYR A 128 -14.28 -18.31 -4.61
N TYR A 129 -13.00 -18.19 -4.24
CA TYR A 129 -11.99 -19.17 -4.66
C TYR A 129 -12.27 -20.58 -4.14
N ASP A 130 -12.76 -20.72 -2.93
CA ASP A 130 -13.05 -21.99 -2.28
C ASP A 130 -14.35 -22.63 -2.82
N SER A 131 -15.24 -21.80 -3.42
CA SER A 131 -16.56 -22.24 -3.93
C SER A 131 -16.56 -22.56 -5.42
N ILE A 132 -15.44 -22.43 -6.14
CA ILE A 132 -15.37 -22.76 -7.57
C ILE A 132 -15.49 -24.27 -7.73
N ASP A 133 -16.60 -24.74 -8.31
CA ASP A 133 -16.86 -26.15 -8.59
C ASP A 133 -16.01 -26.63 -9.77
N HIS A 134 -15.25 -27.71 -9.58
CA HIS A 134 -14.32 -28.23 -10.59
C HIS A 134 -15.03 -28.72 -11.86
N ALA A 135 -16.19 -29.37 -11.73
CA ALA A 135 -16.95 -29.87 -12.88
C ALA A 135 -17.51 -28.71 -13.72
N VAL A 136 -18.03 -27.68 -13.07
CA VAL A 136 -18.50 -26.46 -13.74
C VAL A 136 -17.34 -25.73 -14.42
N LEU A 137 -16.19 -25.59 -13.74
CA LEU A 137 -15.01 -24.96 -14.33
C LEU A 137 -14.54 -25.71 -15.58
N LYS A 138 -14.41 -27.04 -15.50
CA LYS A 138 -14.01 -27.87 -16.62
C LYS A 138 -14.99 -27.79 -17.81
N ARG A 139 -16.32 -27.77 -17.53
CA ARG A 139 -17.35 -27.54 -18.52
C ARG A 139 -17.19 -26.20 -19.23
N ILE A 140 -16.91 -25.13 -18.48
CA ILE A 140 -16.65 -23.81 -19.03
C ILE A 140 -15.37 -23.81 -19.87
N MET A 141 -14.29 -24.43 -19.39
CA MET A 141 -13.03 -24.52 -20.13
C MET A 141 -13.19 -25.28 -21.43
N ALA A 142 -13.88 -26.42 -21.42
CA ALA A 142 -14.15 -27.21 -22.63
C ALA A 142 -14.94 -26.44 -23.68
N ARG A 143 -15.76 -25.47 -23.28
CA ARG A 143 -16.49 -24.60 -24.22
C ARG A 143 -15.57 -23.61 -24.96
N TYR A 144 -14.47 -23.17 -24.33
CA TYR A 144 -13.60 -22.15 -24.89
C TYR A 144 -12.30 -22.68 -25.46
N PHE A 145 -11.79 -23.83 -25.00
CA PHE A 145 -10.54 -24.40 -25.46
C PHE A 145 -10.83 -25.67 -26.32
N GLY A 146 -10.33 -25.68 -27.55
CA GLY A 146 -10.43 -26.86 -28.44
C GLY A 146 -9.26 -27.83 -28.32
N ASP A 147 -8.12 -27.42 -27.71
CA ASP A 147 -6.96 -28.30 -27.55
C ASP A 147 -7.16 -29.23 -26.35
N THR A 148 -7.35 -30.52 -26.67
CA THR A 148 -7.61 -31.58 -25.68
C THR A 148 -6.42 -31.88 -24.79
N ARG A 149 -5.18 -31.75 -25.28
CA ARG A 149 -3.97 -31.93 -24.45
C ARG A 149 -3.82 -30.80 -23.45
N LEU A 150 -4.05 -29.56 -23.89
CA LEU A 150 -4.05 -28.40 -23.00
C LEU A 150 -5.13 -28.50 -21.93
N LEU A 151 -6.35 -28.94 -22.30
CA LEU A 151 -7.43 -29.17 -21.35
C LEU A 151 -7.07 -30.27 -20.34
N ALA A 152 -6.53 -31.40 -20.80
CA ALA A 152 -6.10 -32.49 -19.92
C ALA A 152 -5.04 -32.03 -18.92
N LEU A 153 -4.06 -31.22 -19.36
CA LEU A 153 -3.04 -30.64 -18.50
C LEU A 153 -3.63 -29.72 -17.44
N GLN A 154 -4.56 -28.84 -17.84
CA GLN A 154 -5.25 -27.93 -16.91
C GLN A 154 -6.12 -28.71 -15.91
N TYR A 155 -6.81 -29.76 -16.35
CA TYR A 155 -7.63 -30.62 -15.50
C TYR A 155 -6.78 -31.35 -14.44
N LYS A 156 -5.61 -31.89 -14.80
CA LYS A 156 -4.67 -32.49 -13.83
C LYS A 156 -4.33 -31.51 -12.70
N ILE A 157 -4.16 -30.23 -13.02
CA ILE A 157 -3.84 -29.20 -12.04
C ILE A 157 -5.06 -28.87 -11.16
N ILE A 158 -6.25 -28.78 -11.74
CA ILE A 158 -7.50 -28.53 -10.99
C ILE A 158 -7.75 -29.69 -10.04
N ASP A 159 -7.65 -30.93 -10.52
CA ASP A 159 -7.89 -32.15 -9.74
C ASP A 159 -6.80 -32.41 -8.66
N SER A 160 -5.68 -31.71 -8.71
CA SER A 160 -4.67 -31.78 -7.66
C SER A 160 -5.06 -31.02 -6.38
N VAL A 161 -6.15 -30.26 -6.42
CA VAL A 161 -6.75 -29.63 -5.24
C VAL A 161 -7.68 -30.65 -4.59
N GLU A 162 -7.57 -30.81 -3.28
CA GLU A 162 -8.41 -31.76 -2.52
C GLU A 162 -9.89 -31.39 -2.59
N GLY A 163 -10.75 -32.38 -2.88
CA GLY A 163 -12.19 -32.19 -3.03
C GLY A 163 -12.64 -31.79 -4.43
N ASP A 164 -13.95 -31.51 -4.57
CA ASP A 164 -14.60 -31.18 -5.83
C ASP A 164 -14.74 -29.68 -6.08
N THR A 165 -14.27 -28.87 -5.15
CA THR A 165 -14.36 -27.41 -5.21
C THR A 165 -13.06 -26.75 -4.76
N GLY A 166 -12.88 -25.52 -5.21
CA GLY A 166 -11.78 -24.67 -4.79
C GLY A 166 -10.64 -24.53 -5.79
N LEU A 167 -10.01 -23.37 -5.78
CA LEU A 167 -8.78 -23.08 -6.48
C LEU A 167 -7.72 -22.56 -5.50
N GLY A 168 -6.50 -23.08 -5.62
CA GLY A 168 -5.40 -22.67 -4.77
C GLY A 168 -5.05 -21.17 -4.91
N ILE A 169 -5.28 -20.39 -3.88
CA ILE A 169 -4.89 -18.97 -3.86
C ILE A 169 -3.37 -18.86 -3.89
N GLY A 170 -2.81 -18.18 -4.89
CA GLY A 170 -1.36 -17.98 -5.08
C GLY A 170 -0.75 -18.83 -6.19
N ARG A 171 -1.50 -19.72 -6.80
CA ARG A 171 -1.14 -20.40 -8.05
C ARG A 171 -1.48 -19.48 -9.24
N LEU A 172 -0.60 -19.35 -10.21
CA LEU A 172 -0.77 -18.42 -11.33
C LEU A 172 -2.03 -18.71 -12.17
N PRO A 173 -2.32 -19.95 -12.61
CA PRO A 173 -3.53 -20.23 -13.39
C PRO A 173 -4.83 -19.96 -12.63
N SER A 174 -4.86 -20.13 -11.31
CA SER A 174 -6.08 -19.96 -10.50
C SER A 174 -6.73 -18.58 -10.67
N GLN A 175 -5.93 -17.52 -10.87
CA GLN A 175 -6.46 -16.17 -11.08
C GLN A 175 -7.18 -16.03 -12.43
N HIS A 176 -6.63 -16.64 -13.46
CA HIS A 176 -7.21 -16.64 -14.81
C HIS A 176 -8.43 -17.54 -14.89
N TRP A 177 -8.37 -18.72 -14.27
CA TRP A 177 -9.52 -19.64 -14.21
C TRP A 177 -10.67 -19.07 -13.39
N ALA A 178 -10.38 -18.38 -12.30
CA ALA A 178 -11.39 -17.66 -11.53
C ALA A 178 -12.06 -16.57 -12.38
N ASN A 179 -11.33 -15.80 -13.19
CA ASN A 179 -11.94 -14.86 -14.10
C ASN A 179 -12.77 -15.56 -15.19
N LEU A 180 -12.26 -16.67 -15.75
CA LEU A 180 -12.94 -17.47 -16.77
C LEU A 180 -14.26 -18.06 -16.24
N TYR A 181 -14.29 -18.49 -14.98
CA TYR A 181 -15.47 -19.05 -14.34
C TYR A 181 -16.68 -18.10 -14.32
N LEU A 182 -16.44 -16.80 -14.16
CA LEU A 182 -17.48 -15.78 -14.22
C LEU A 182 -17.70 -15.18 -15.61
N THR A 183 -16.95 -15.60 -16.63
CA THR A 183 -17.10 -15.06 -18.00
C THR A 183 -18.50 -15.27 -18.56
N PRO A 184 -19.14 -16.47 -18.45
CA PRO A 184 -20.51 -16.65 -18.92
C PRO A 184 -21.52 -15.73 -18.21
N PHE A 185 -21.32 -15.47 -16.92
CA PHE A 185 -22.12 -14.52 -16.15
C PHE A 185 -21.92 -13.08 -16.67
N ASP A 186 -20.68 -12.67 -16.91
CA ASP A 186 -20.38 -11.33 -17.44
C ASP A 186 -21.07 -11.08 -18.78
N HIS A 187 -21.03 -12.05 -19.68
CA HIS A 187 -21.74 -12.00 -20.97
C HIS A 187 -23.26 -11.92 -20.77
N ARG A 188 -23.81 -12.73 -19.87
CA ARG A 188 -25.25 -12.65 -19.55
C ARG A 188 -25.66 -11.27 -19.04
N VAL A 189 -24.86 -10.66 -18.15
CA VAL A 189 -25.10 -9.29 -17.65
C VAL A 189 -25.16 -8.29 -18.79
N LYS A 190 -24.24 -8.41 -19.78
CA LYS A 190 -24.12 -7.42 -20.87
C LYS A 190 -25.05 -7.69 -22.05
N GLU A 191 -25.25 -8.93 -22.42
CA GLU A 191 -25.91 -9.32 -23.67
C GLU A 191 -27.38 -9.66 -23.43
N VAL A 192 -27.72 -10.33 -22.33
CA VAL A 192 -29.08 -10.76 -22.01
C VAL A 192 -29.78 -9.73 -21.13
N TRP A 193 -29.25 -9.44 -19.97
CA TRP A 193 -29.84 -8.46 -19.03
C TRP A 193 -29.59 -7.01 -19.46
N ARG A 194 -28.67 -6.78 -20.39
CA ARG A 194 -28.35 -5.47 -21.01
C ARG A 194 -28.03 -4.39 -19.99
N VAL A 195 -27.38 -4.77 -18.89
CA VAL A 195 -27.01 -3.81 -17.84
C VAL A 195 -25.95 -2.85 -18.39
N ARG A 196 -26.33 -1.57 -18.49
CA ARG A 196 -25.46 -0.54 -19.09
C ARG A 196 -24.21 -0.29 -18.25
N TYR A 197 -24.38 -0.13 -16.94
CA TYR A 197 -23.32 0.25 -15.99
C TYR A 197 -23.03 -0.93 -15.06
N TYR A 198 -22.05 -1.71 -15.43
CA TYR A 198 -21.54 -2.88 -14.73
C TYR A 198 -20.04 -2.83 -14.65
N LEU A 199 -19.43 -3.19 -13.50
CA LEU A 199 -17.99 -3.35 -13.31
C LEU A 199 -17.74 -4.55 -12.40
N ARG A 200 -16.73 -5.36 -12.73
CA ARG A 200 -16.32 -6.50 -11.93
C ARG A 200 -14.81 -6.47 -11.66
N TYR A 201 -14.46 -6.56 -10.39
CA TYR A 201 -13.09 -6.77 -9.95
C TYR A 201 -13.00 -8.07 -9.17
N MET A 202 -12.67 -9.17 -9.85
CA MET A 202 -12.74 -10.55 -9.37
C MET A 202 -14.18 -10.92 -8.93
N ASP A 203 -14.41 -11.11 -7.63
CA ASP A 203 -15.69 -11.44 -7.00
C ASP A 203 -16.50 -10.21 -6.55
N ASP A 204 -15.89 -9.02 -6.53
CA ASP A 204 -16.53 -7.76 -6.14
C ASP A 204 -17.16 -7.09 -7.37
N MET A 205 -18.47 -6.83 -7.33
CA MET A 205 -19.26 -6.36 -8.48
C MET A 205 -20.11 -5.16 -8.14
N VAL A 206 -20.19 -4.22 -9.09
CA VAL A 206 -20.98 -2.99 -9.00
C VAL A 206 -21.90 -2.90 -10.21
N PHE A 207 -23.19 -2.68 -9.94
CA PHE A 207 -24.23 -2.43 -10.93
C PHE A 207 -24.87 -1.08 -10.61
N LEU A 208 -25.04 -0.21 -11.62
CA LEU A 208 -25.63 1.10 -11.43
C LEU A 208 -26.88 1.23 -12.29
N HIS A 209 -27.93 1.82 -11.72
CA HIS A 209 -29.19 2.06 -12.43
C HIS A 209 -29.99 3.22 -11.82
N ARG A 210 -30.89 3.81 -12.64
CA ARG A 210 -31.76 4.90 -12.19
C ARG A 210 -32.89 4.44 -11.24
N SER A 211 -33.27 3.18 -11.29
CA SER A 211 -34.38 2.60 -10.51
C SER A 211 -33.84 1.60 -9.48
N LYS A 212 -34.22 1.80 -8.21
CA LYS A 212 -33.93 0.89 -7.11
C LYS A 212 -34.69 -0.45 -7.27
N ALA A 213 -35.95 -0.40 -7.71
CA ALA A 213 -36.79 -1.59 -7.95
C ALA A 213 -36.15 -2.51 -9.03
N TYR A 214 -35.65 -1.92 -10.12
CA TYR A 214 -34.92 -2.69 -11.14
C TYR A 214 -33.72 -3.42 -10.54
N LEU A 215 -32.93 -2.77 -9.68
CA LEU A 215 -31.77 -3.41 -9.06
C LEU A 215 -32.15 -4.54 -8.09
N HIS A 216 -33.30 -4.47 -7.43
CA HIS A 216 -33.83 -5.60 -6.65
C HIS A 216 -34.21 -6.79 -7.54
N ALA A 217 -34.97 -6.55 -8.60
CA ALA A 217 -35.33 -7.61 -9.55
C ALA A 217 -34.07 -8.24 -10.20
N LEU A 218 -33.13 -7.40 -10.62
CA LEU A 218 -31.84 -7.87 -11.16
C LEU A 218 -31.06 -8.72 -10.15
N LEU A 219 -31.07 -8.34 -8.86
CA LEU A 219 -30.38 -9.10 -7.81
C LEU A 219 -30.97 -10.52 -7.68
N ASP A 220 -32.28 -10.67 -7.77
CA ASP A 220 -32.92 -11.98 -7.69
C ASP A 220 -32.57 -12.86 -8.91
N GLU A 221 -32.54 -12.28 -10.12
CA GLU A 221 -32.06 -12.99 -11.32
C GLU A 221 -30.58 -13.37 -11.20
N ILE A 222 -29.74 -12.49 -10.66
CA ILE A 222 -28.31 -12.78 -10.40
C ILE A 222 -28.15 -13.95 -9.44
N ARG A 223 -28.91 -13.96 -8.33
CA ARG A 223 -28.87 -15.04 -7.33
C ARG A 223 -29.23 -16.38 -7.95
N GLN A 224 -30.33 -16.41 -8.71
CA GLN A 224 -30.78 -17.62 -9.41
C GLN A 224 -29.69 -18.16 -10.35
N TYR A 225 -29.18 -17.29 -11.22
CA TYR A 225 -28.14 -17.67 -12.17
C TYR A 225 -26.85 -18.18 -11.51
N LEU A 226 -26.35 -17.45 -10.50
CA LEU A 226 -25.12 -17.84 -9.80
C LEU A 226 -25.29 -19.19 -9.10
N LYS A 227 -26.45 -19.44 -8.51
CA LYS A 227 -26.78 -20.69 -7.82
C LYS A 227 -26.89 -21.87 -8.81
N ASP A 228 -27.69 -21.70 -9.85
CA ASP A 228 -28.08 -22.81 -10.74
C ASP A 228 -26.96 -23.16 -11.75
N GLU A 229 -26.33 -22.15 -12.35
CA GLU A 229 -25.34 -22.35 -13.41
C GLU A 229 -23.90 -22.47 -12.88
N LEU A 230 -23.59 -21.74 -11.79
CA LEU A 230 -22.23 -21.60 -11.29
C LEU A 230 -22.04 -22.15 -9.87
N LYS A 231 -23.08 -22.64 -9.21
CA LYS A 231 -23.05 -23.13 -7.83
C LYS A 231 -22.41 -22.13 -6.84
N LEU A 232 -22.63 -20.84 -7.05
CA LEU A 232 -22.08 -19.75 -6.25
C LEU A 232 -23.18 -19.06 -5.43
N GLU A 233 -22.78 -18.51 -4.29
CA GLU A 233 -23.65 -17.74 -3.41
C GLU A 233 -23.17 -16.30 -3.24
N ILE A 234 -24.12 -15.34 -3.23
CA ILE A 234 -23.81 -13.95 -2.89
C ILE A 234 -23.68 -13.84 -1.37
N LYS A 235 -22.69 -13.08 -0.89
CA LYS A 235 -22.58 -12.74 0.53
C LYS A 235 -23.84 -12.03 1.04
N PRO A 236 -24.28 -12.29 2.29
CA PRO A 236 -25.50 -11.67 2.84
C PRO A 236 -25.40 -10.15 3.01
N ASN A 237 -24.20 -9.57 2.96
CA ASN A 237 -23.95 -8.14 3.11
C ASN A 237 -24.04 -7.34 1.80
N TRP A 238 -24.73 -7.85 0.78
CA TRP A 238 -25.06 -7.07 -0.42
C TRP A 238 -25.85 -5.80 -0.08
N GLN A 239 -25.76 -4.77 -0.92
CA GLN A 239 -26.34 -3.48 -0.63
C GLN A 239 -26.90 -2.82 -1.89
N ILE A 240 -28.10 -2.20 -1.75
CA ILE A 240 -28.63 -1.28 -2.75
C ILE A 240 -28.86 0.08 -2.07
N PHE A 241 -28.20 1.12 -2.58
CA PHE A 241 -28.23 2.45 -1.97
C PHE A 241 -28.14 3.57 -3.01
N PRO A 242 -28.64 4.79 -2.67
CA PRO A 242 -28.41 5.98 -3.48
C PRO A 242 -26.92 6.37 -3.41
N VAL A 243 -26.31 6.62 -4.57
CA VAL A 243 -24.87 6.88 -4.70
C VAL A 243 -24.41 8.14 -3.95
N ASP A 244 -25.26 9.19 -3.92
CA ASP A 244 -24.92 10.45 -3.24
C ASP A 244 -25.18 10.43 -1.73
N ALA A 245 -26.08 9.57 -1.27
CA ALA A 245 -26.29 9.36 0.17
C ALA A 245 -25.17 8.51 0.77
N ARG A 246 -24.60 7.59 -0.04
CA ARG A 246 -23.53 6.71 0.38
C ARG A 246 -22.60 6.43 -0.79
N SER A 247 -21.34 6.90 -0.70
CA SER A 247 -20.33 6.65 -1.71
C SER A 247 -20.08 5.14 -1.91
N ILE A 248 -19.84 4.75 -3.16
CA ILE A 248 -19.51 3.38 -3.56
C ILE A 248 -18.08 3.06 -3.08
N ASP A 249 -17.97 2.11 -2.14
CA ASP A 249 -16.69 1.60 -1.65
C ASP A 249 -16.22 0.45 -2.54
N PHE A 250 -15.36 0.75 -3.53
CA PHE A 250 -14.93 -0.20 -4.54
C PHE A 250 -13.45 -0.01 -4.88
N VAL A 251 -12.72 -1.08 -5.13
CA VAL A 251 -11.30 -1.12 -5.53
C VAL A 251 -10.37 -0.19 -4.74
N GLY A 252 -10.64 0.01 -3.46
CA GLY A 252 -9.80 0.83 -2.57
C GLY A 252 -10.20 2.31 -2.48
N TYR A 253 -11.27 2.72 -3.16
CA TYR A 253 -11.76 4.10 -3.16
C TYR A 253 -13.23 4.17 -2.75
N LYS A 254 -13.66 5.37 -2.36
CA LYS A 254 -15.05 5.74 -2.12
C LYS A 254 -15.44 6.81 -3.13
N SER A 255 -16.34 6.47 -4.06
CA SER A 255 -16.74 7.33 -5.16
C SER A 255 -18.23 7.62 -5.15
N ASN A 256 -18.62 8.85 -5.46
CA ASN A 256 -19.98 9.28 -5.75
C ASN A 256 -19.98 10.21 -6.97
N HIS A 257 -21.10 10.87 -7.29
CA HIS A 257 -21.22 11.75 -8.46
C HIS A 257 -20.31 13.00 -8.40
N TYR A 258 -19.70 13.32 -7.27
CA TYR A 258 -18.95 14.55 -7.04
C TYR A 258 -17.49 14.28 -6.63
N ASN A 259 -17.27 13.22 -5.85
CA ASN A 259 -16.00 12.99 -5.20
C ASN A 259 -15.51 11.55 -5.32
N THR A 260 -14.20 11.41 -5.44
CA THR A 260 -13.47 10.15 -5.29
C THR A 260 -12.40 10.31 -4.21
N LEU A 261 -12.51 9.52 -3.16
CA LEU A 261 -11.64 9.57 -1.99
C LEU A 261 -10.92 8.25 -1.83
N ALA A 262 -9.66 8.26 -1.41
CA ALA A 262 -8.99 7.02 -1.00
C ALA A 262 -9.64 6.44 0.26
N ARG A 263 -9.75 5.10 0.33
CA ARG A 263 -10.28 4.39 1.51
C ARG A 263 -9.46 4.71 2.75
N LYS A 264 -10.10 4.93 3.90
CA LYS A 264 -9.42 5.26 5.18
C LYS A 264 -8.30 4.27 5.53
N SER A 265 -8.47 2.98 5.23
CA SER A 265 -7.46 1.95 5.48
C SER A 265 -6.16 2.14 4.66
N ILE A 266 -6.26 2.72 3.45
CA ILE A 266 -5.10 3.06 2.61
C ILE A 266 -4.36 4.25 3.22
N LEU A 267 -5.10 5.30 3.61
CA LEU A 267 -4.52 6.48 4.28
C LEU A 267 -3.89 6.12 5.63
N TYR A 268 -4.55 5.27 6.43
CA TYR A 268 -4.00 4.80 7.70
C TYR A 268 -2.67 4.04 7.53
N ARG A 269 -2.58 3.14 6.53
CA ARG A 269 -1.33 2.43 6.20
C ARG A 269 -0.24 3.39 5.73
N TYR A 270 -0.62 4.39 4.95
CA TYR A 270 0.29 5.45 4.53
C TYR A 270 0.89 6.19 5.72
N TRP A 271 0.04 6.76 6.58
CA TRP A 271 0.49 7.52 7.75
C TRP A 271 1.32 6.67 8.72
N ARG A 272 0.94 5.41 8.92
CA ARG A 272 1.70 4.49 9.77
C ARG A 272 3.09 4.20 9.19
N LYS A 273 3.18 3.95 7.88
CA LYS A 273 4.46 3.70 7.22
C LYS A 273 5.33 4.96 7.22
N LEU A 274 4.75 6.12 6.96
CA LEU A 274 5.44 7.40 7.01
C LEU A 274 6.06 7.63 8.41
N ARG A 275 5.29 7.47 9.48
CA ARG A 275 5.81 7.57 10.87
C ARG A 275 6.94 6.57 11.15
N LYS A 276 6.83 5.33 10.65
CA LYS A 276 7.88 4.32 10.86
C LYS A 276 9.19 4.75 10.21
N VAL A 277 9.17 5.21 8.97
CA VAL A 277 10.35 5.71 8.26
C VAL A 277 10.94 6.93 9.01
N GLN A 278 10.06 7.75 9.54
CA GLN A 278 10.39 8.92 10.34
C GLN A 278 11.21 8.58 11.60
N ASN A 279 10.78 7.59 12.36
CA ASN A 279 11.40 7.21 13.62
C ASN A 279 12.73 6.42 13.44
N GLN A 280 13.03 5.96 12.26
CA GLN A 280 14.16 5.07 11.99
C GLN A 280 15.37 5.75 11.34
N HIS A 281 15.22 6.94 10.73
CA HIS A 281 16.28 7.53 9.90
C HIS A 281 16.29 9.07 9.89
N ASN A 282 17.47 9.63 9.60
CA ASN A 282 17.61 11.03 9.16
C ASN A 282 16.83 11.21 7.85
N LEU A 283 15.78 12.05 7.89
CA LEU A 283 14.59 12.01 7.00
C LEU A 283 14.82 12.24 5.52
N PHE A 284 15.88 12.91 5.12
CA PHE A 284 16.01 13.41 3.74
C PHE A 284 16.89 12.55 2.82
N GLU A 285 17.56 11.53 3.34
CA GLU A 285 18.53 10.72 2.58
C GLU A 285 18.07 9.30 2.29
N THR A 286 16.87 8.88 2.72
CA THR A 286 16.48 7.47 2.59
C THR A 286 15.63 7.18 1.37
N ASN A 287 16.12 6.27 0.55
CA ASN A 287 15.41 5.64 -0.56
C ASN A 287 14.00 5.11 -0.13
N GLU A 288 13.83 4.76 1.15
CA GLU A 288 12.59 4.25 1.74
C GLU A 288 11.50 5.32 1.87
N LEU A 289 11.87 6.57 2.20
CA LEU A 289 10.92 7.70 2.23
C LEU A 289 10.37 7.96 0.82
N TRP A 290 11.26 8.10 -0.17
CA TRP A 290 10.86 8.31 -1.56
C TRP A 290 10.02 7.18 -2.11
N GLN A 291 10.36 5.93 -1.84
CA GLN A 291 9.54 4.77 -2.20
C GLN A 291 8.16 4.81 -1.53
N THR A 292 8.09 5.21 -0.27
CA THR A 292 6.83 5.33 0.46
C THR A 292 5.94 6.43 -0.12
N LEU A 293 6.49 7.60 -0.38
CA LEU A 293 5.77 8.72 -0.99
C LEU A 293 5.29 8.38 -2.40
N SER A 294 6.17 7.82 -3.24
CA SER A 294 5.86 7.46 -4.64
C SER A 294 4.77 6.37 -4.72
N ALA A 295 4.89 5.31 -3.90
CA ALA A 295 3.90 4.23 -3.87
C ALA A 295 2.50 4.72 -3.47
N HIS A 296 2.41 5.69 -2.56
CA HIS A 296 1.12 6.23 -2.12
C HIS A 296 0.61 7.34 -3.04
N ASN A 297 1.50 8.11 -3.67
CA ASN A 297 1.09 9.07 -4.70
C ASN A 297 0.37 8.36 -5.87
N GLY A 298 0.81 7.15 -6.23
CA GLY A 298 0.13 6.30 -7.21
C GLY A 298 -1.34 5.99 -6.87
N TRP A 299 -1.72 6.01 -5.58
CA TRP A 299 -3.12 5.91 -5.14
C TRP A 299 -3.81 7.28 -5.11
N LEU A 300 -3.15 8.28 -4.55
CA LEU A 300 -3.74 9.58 -4.24
C LEU A 300 -4.06 10.40 -5.49
N GLN A 301 -3.26 10.28 -6.54
CA GLN A 301 -3.47 11.00 -7.82
C GLN A 301 -4.81 10.67 -8.51
N HIS A 302 -5.47 9.57 -8.12
CA HIS A 302 -6.79 9.19 -8.63
C HIS A 302 -7.96 9.74 -7.79
N CYS A 303 -7.66 10.43 -6.70
CA CYS A 303 -8.68 11.11 -5.90
C CYS A 303 -9.09 12.44 -6.55
N THR A 304 -10.21 13.02 -6.10
CA THR A 304 -10.55 14.39 -6.51
C THR A 304 -9.43 15.36 -6.13
N PRO A 305 -9.16 16.41 -6.93
CA PRO A 305 -8.04 17.33 -6.71
C PRO A 305 -8.01 17.94 -5.32
N GLN A 306 -9.16 18.34 -4.78
CA GLN A 306 -9.27 18.92 -3.43
C GLN A 306 -8.84 17.93 -2.35
N HIS A 307 -9.27 16.67 -2.46
CA HIS A 307 -8.87 15.62 -1.50
C HIS A 307 -7.38 15.31 -1.61
N TYR A 308 -6.85 15.24 -2.83
CA TYR A 308 -5.41 15.07 -3.07
C TYR A 308 -4.59 16.18 -2.41
N GLN A 309 -4.96 17.45 -2.66
CA GLN A 309 -4.28 18.61 -2.07
C GLN A 309 -4.28 18.58 -0.54
N VAL A 310 -5.41 18.27 0.09
CA VAL A 310 -5.51 18.16 1.56
C VAL A 310 -4.54 17.12 2.11
N ILE A 311 -4.45 15.95 1.47
CA ILE A 311 -3.56 14.89 1.93
C ILE A 311 -2.09 15.27 1.71
N ILE A 312 -1.74 15.85 0.57
CA ILE A 312 -0.37 16.29 0.26
C ILE A 312 0.06 17.41 1.21
N SER A 313 -0.78 18.42 1.43
CA SER A 313 -0.49 19.50 2.39
C SER A 313 -0.26 18.95 3.80
N ARG A 314 -1.10 18.00 4.25
CA ARG A 314 -0.93 17.34 5.54
C ARG A 314 0.38 16.54 5.59
N THR A 315 0.76 15.87 4.50
CA THR A 315 2.02 15.13 4.39
C THR A 315 3.22 16.08 4.50
N ILE A 316 3.20 17.17 3.73
CA ILE A 316 4.23 18.21 3.75
C ILE A 316 4.34 18.79 5.17
N ASN A 317 3.24 19.19 5.78
CA ASN A 317 3.23 19.72 7.15
C ASN A 317 3.77 18.71 8.17
N GLN A 318 3.44 17.43 8.03
CA GLN A 318 3.97 16.40 8.88
C GLN A 318 5.50 16.24 8.69
N LEU A 319 5.99 16.20 7.45
CA LEU A 319 7.42 16.13 7.15
C LEU A 319 8.15 17.40 7.65
N LEU A 320 7.58 18.56 7.43
CA LEU A 320 8.15 19.82 7.91
C LEU A 320 8.16 19.92 9.45
N ASN A 321 7.10 19.50 10.15
CA ASN A 321 7.06 19.47 11.61
C ASN A 321 8.15 18.57 12.21
N MET A 322 8.64 17.62 11.45
CA MET A 322 9.71 16.71 11.87
C MET A 322 11.10 17.26 11.57
N ALA A 323 11.24 17.96 10.45
CA ALA A 323 12.46 18.70 10.15
C ALA A 323 12.74 19.78 11.20
N THR A 324 11.69 20.33 11.84
CA THR A 324 11.82 21.33 12.92
C THR A 324 12.21 20.75 14.27
N THR A 325 12.15 19.43 14.47
CA THR A 325 12.53 18.77 15.74
C THR A 325 13.91 18.10 15.68
N THR A 326 14.62 18.17 14.56
CA THR A 326 15.96 17.55 14.44
C THR A 326 17.02 18.57 14.77
N LEU A 327 17.39 18.64 16.05
CA LEU A 327 18.63 19.26 16.48
C LEU A 327 19.80 18.40 15.97
N LYS A 328 20.60 18.91 15.04
CA LYS A 328 21.85 18.30 14.61
C LYS A 328 22.97 18.83 15.51
N ARG A 329 23.68 17.93 16.17
CA ARG A 329 24.79 18.28 17.09
C ARG A 329 26.12 17.92 16.44
N GLY A 330 27.15 18.68 16.81
CA GLY A 330 28.53 18.40 16.40
C GLY A 330 28.75 18.50 14.89
N LEU A 331 28.14 19.44 14.20
CA LEU A 331 28.40 19.73 12.79
C LEU A 331 29.72 20.47 12.65
N HIS A 332 30.48 20.14 11.61
CA HIS A 332 31.77 20.78 11.35
C HIS A 332 31.72 21.62 10.07
N SER A 333 32.40 22.77 10.10
CA SER A 333 32.58 23.67 8.96
C SER A 333 33.92 24.39 9.01
N ALA A 334 34.47 24.73 7.84
CA ALA A 334 35.73 25.45 7.74
C ALA A 334 35.68 26.90 8.31
N LYS A 335 34.46 27.47 8.41
CA LYS A 335 34.22 28.84 8.91
C LYS A 335 33.04 28.83 9.86
N ALA A 336 32.97 29.82 10.73
CA ALA A 336 31.77 30.06 11.57
C ALA A 336 30.54 30.24 10.66
N GLN A 337 29.42 29.64 11.09
CA GLN A 337 28.16 29.74 10.38
C GLN A 337 27.35 30.94 10.89
N PRO A 338 26.49 31.57 10.07
CA PRO A 338 25.56 32.55 10.56
C PRO A 338 24.67 31.94 11.64
N THR A 339 24.46 32.67 12.75
CA THR A 339 23.57 32.19 13.84
C THR A 339 22.15 31.89 13.32
N PHE A 340 21.66 32.72 12.42
CA PHE A 340 20.39 32.48 11.68
C PHE A 340 20.67 32.47 10.19
N ASP A 341 20.42 31.33 9.54
CA ASP A 341 20.60 31.15 8.11
C ASP A 341 19.24 30.83 7.45
N VAL A 342 18.74 31.76 6.64
CA VAL A 342 17.45 31.60 5.92
C VAL A 342 17.63 30.71 4.72
N ILE A 343 17.24 29.44 4.84
CA ILE A 343 17.40 28.42 3.78
C ILE A 343 16.23 28.39 2.79
N ASP A 344 15.05 28.87 3.19
CA ASP A 344 13.87 28.98 2.33
C ASP A 344 13.19 30.34 2.53
N ARG A 345 13.42 31.25 1.57
CA ARG A 345 12.85 32.61 1.61
C ARG A 345 11.35 32.66 1.34
N ILE A 346 10.78 31.61 0.72
CA ILE A 346 9.35 31.57 0.38
C ILE A 346 8.54 31.19 1.61
N ASN A 347 9.00 30.17 2.36
CA ASN A 347 8.32 29.65 3.54
C ASN A 347 8.91 30.18 4.85
N GLY A 348 9.95 31.02 4.79
CA GLY A 348 10.60 31.59 5.97
C GLY A 348 11.34 30.58 6.86
N THR A 349 11.76 29.43 6.29
CA THR A 349 12.47 28.40 7.05
C THR A 349 13.90 28.81 7.29
N THR A 350 14.35 28.78 8.55
CA THR A 350 15.65 29.27 8.98
C THR A 350 16.38 28.20 9.79
N LEU A 351 17.69 28.08 9.59
CA LEU A 351 18.57 27.29 10.47
C LEU A 351 19.02 28.21 11.63
N TYR A 352 18.84 27.77 12.87
CA TYR A 352 19.43 28.35 14.03
C TYR A 352 20.67 27.55 14.40
N ASN A 353 21.86 28.17 14.18
CA ASN A 353 23.16 27.55 14.43
C ASN A 353 23.71 28.14 15.76
N HIS A 354 23.87 27.29 16.75
CA HIS A 354 24.26 27.68 18.11
C HIS A 354 25.39 26.81 18.66
N ASN A 355 25.91 27.10 19.83
CA ASN A 355 27.06 26.41 20.46
C ASN A 355 28.31 26.38 19.56
N GLN A 356 28.55 27.44 18.79
CA GLN A 356 29.67 27.50 17.85
C GLN A 356 31.01 27.67 18.58
N HIS A 357 31.96 26.81 18.30
CA HIS A 357 33.34 26.91 18.80
C HIS A 357 34.33 26.24 17.85
N PHE A 358 35.60 26.66 17.87
CA PHE A 358 36.62 26.07 17.00
C PHE A 358 37.33 24.90 17.69
N VAL A 359 37.40 23.77 17.02
CA VAL A 359 38.09 22.54 17.45
C VAL A 359 39.24 22.20 16.50
N GLU A 360 40.31 21.59 17.03
CA GLU A 360 41.36 21.04 16.19
C GLU A 360 40.98 19.62 15.77
N THR A 361 40.88 19.38 14.46
CA THR A 361 40.64 18.06 13.87
C THR A 361 41.87 17.60 13.11
N THR A 362 42.11 16.30 13.10
CA THR A 362 43.19 15.70 12.35
C THR A 362 42.61 14.91 11.18
N ASN A 363 42.94 15.28 9.93
CA ASN A 363 42.45 14.57 8.77
C ASN A 363 43.09 13.19 8.61
N GLU A 364 42.61 12.36 7.69
CA GLU A 364 43.12 11.01 7.39
C GLU A 364 44.62 10.98 6.98
N GLN A 365 45.18 12.14 6.63
CA GLN A 365 46.59 12.32 6.24
C GLN A 365 47.46 12.83 7.40
N GLY A 366 46.92 12.92 8.64
CA GLY A 366 47.62 13.36 9.83
C GLY A 366 47.83 14.88 9.94
N LYS A 367 47.21 15.69 9.05
CA LYS A 367 47.32 17.15 9.08
C LYS A 367 46.25 17.74 10.02
N LYS A 368 46.68 18.53 10.99
CA LYS A 368 45.82 19.28 11.88
C LYS A 368 45.15 20.45 11.15
N THR A 369 43.83 20.52 11.23
CA THR A 369 43.03 21.63 10.73
C THR A 369 42.14 22.17 11.86
N LYS A 370 41.83 23.47 11.84
CA LYS A 370 40.93 24.12 12.79
C LYS A 370 39.57 24.24 12.13
N GLU A 371 38.57 23.59 12.70
CA GLU A 371 37.21 23.57 12.19
C GLU A 371 36.25 24.16 13.24
N ASN A 372 35.17 24.78 12.75
CA ASN A 372 34.07 25.25 13.59
C ASN A 372 33.10 24.12 13.84
N GLU A 373 32.94 23.74 15.11
CA GLU A 373 31.90 22.78 15.53
C GLU A 373 30.69 23.58 16.03
N TYR A 374 29.50 23.14 15.67
CA TYR A 374 28.26 23.82 16.02
C TYR A 374 27.07 22.87 16.04
N ASP A 375 26.01 23.27 16.74
CA ASP A 375 24.68 22.62 16.70
C ASP A 375 23.76 23.42 15.78
N SER A 376 22.91 22.77 15.01
CA SER A 376 21.97 23.40 14.07
C SER A 376 20.56 22.90 14.28
N LEU A 377 19.61 23.81 14.38
CA LEU A 377 18.18 23.54 14.53
C LEU A 377 17.38 24.24 13.44
N LEU A 378 16.48 23.53 12.79
CA LEU A 378 15.57 24.11 11.79
C LEU A 378 14.38 24.78 12.49
N VAL A 379 14.17 26.07 12.23
CA VAL A 379 13.05 26.87 12.77
C VAL A 379 12.16 27.37 11.64
N LYS A 380 10.85 27.31 11.83
CA LYS A 380 9.85 27.78 10.88
C LYS A 380 9.44 29.24 11.13
N TYR A 381 8.93 29.84 10.07
CA TYR A 381 8.27 31.15 10.20
C TYR A 381 6.97 31.07 11.04
N PRO A 382 6.68 32.04 11.88
CA PRO A 382 7.53 33.19 12.17
C PRO A 382 8.75 32.81 13.04
N VAL A 383 9.94 33.32 12.69
CA VAL A 383 11.15 33.13 13.48
C VAL A 383 11.17 34.21 14.55
N THR A 384 10.89 33.82 15.78
CA THR A 384 10.88 34.68 16.98
C THR A 384 11.65 33.98 18.11
N ALA A 385 12.06 34.68 19.13
CA ALA A 385 12.71 34.04 20.28
C ALA A 385 11.84 32.96 20.92
N ASN A 386 10.52 33.14 20.94
CA ASN A 386 9.58 32.14 21.43
C ASN A 386 9.55 30.89 20.58
N THR A 387 9.51 31.02 19.25
CA THR A 387 9.47 29.85 18.32
C THR A 387 10.81 29.13 18.29
N VAL A 388 11.94 29.82 18.34
CA VAL A 388 13.28 29.25 18.44
C VAL A 388 13.45 28.47 19.74
N PHE A 389 13.09 29.10 20.88
CA PHE A 389 13.16 28.44 22.18
C PHE A 389 12.28 27.21 22.28
N ALA A 390 11.02 27.30 21.84
CA ALA A 390 10.09 26.15 21.83
C ALA A 390 10.62 25.00 20.98
N ALA A 391 11.18 25.29 19.80
CA ALA A 391 11.77 24.29 18.92
C ALA A 391 13.01 23.63 19.56
N LEU A 392 13.90 24.44 20.20
CA LEU A 392 15.09 23.93 20.85
C LEU A 392 14.76 23.07 22.07
N LEU A 393 13.81 23.51 22.88
CA LEU A 393 13.35 22.78 24.06
C LEU A 393 12.73 21.42 23.66
N THR A 394 11.83 21.44 22.66
CA THR A 394 11.19 20.21 22.13
C THR A 394 12.20 19.24 21.51
N ALA A 395 13.27 19.74 20.89
CA ALA A 395 14.33 18.92 20.33
C ALA A 395 15.22 18.23 21.38
N ARG A 396 15.29 18.80 22.59
CA ARG A 396 16.05 18.25 23.75
C ARG A 396 15.18 17.37 24.64
N TYR A 397 13.96 17.79 24.88
CA TYR A 397 13.00 17.16 25.78
C TYR A 397 11.67 16.96 25.03
N ASP A 398 11.23 15.74 24.89
CA ASP A 398 9.87 15.48 24.41
C ASP A 398 8.83 15.72 25.53
N ALA A 399 7.57 15.93 25.16
CA ALA A 399 6.50 16.19 26.11
C ALA A 399 6.29 15.07 27.14
N ASN A 400 6.65 13.81 26.81
CA ASN A 400 6.56 12.69 27.73
C ASN A 400 7.66 12.77 28.78
N THR A 401 8.88 13.14 28.37
CA THR A 401 10.02 13.34 29.28
C THR A 401 9.76 14.49 30.26
N GLU A 402 9.27 15.63 29.78
CA GLU A 402 8.90 16.78 30.66
C GLU A 402 7.82 16.37 31.65
N ASN A 403 6.74 15.72 31.22
CA ASN A 403 5.67 15.26 32.09
C ASN A 403 6.16 14.21 33.11
N LYS A 404 7.04 13.31 32.72
CA LYS A 404 7.62 12.31 33.61
C LYS A 404 8.43 12.97 34.71
N LEU A 405 9.34 13.89 34.37
CA LEU A 405 10.16 14.63 35.33
C LEU A 405 9.29 15.39 36.35
N LEU A 406 8.22 16.04 35.86
CA LEU A 406 7.28 16.75 36.71
C LEU A 406 6.52 15.83 37.66
N ASN A 407 6.04 14.67 37.13
CA ASN A 407 5.31 13.69 37.94
C ASN A 407 6.21 13.04 39.00
N ASP A 408 7.45 12.67 38.65
CA ASP A 408 8.43 12.12 39.57
C ASP A 408 8.76 13.13 40.68
N TYR A 409 8.92 14.42 40.34
CA TYR A 409 9.13 15.52 41.28
C TYR A 409 7.95 15.68 42.25
N ASN A 410 6.72 15.70 41.73
CA ASN A 410 5.51 15.85 42.55
C ASN A 410 5.30 14.64 43.45
N ALA A 411 5.57 13.43 42.98
CA ALA A 411 5.50 12.22 43.80
C ALA A 411 6.51 12.23 44.96
N ALA A 412 7.72 12.73 44.71
CA ALA A 412 8.72 12.90 45.76
C ALA A 412 8.38 14.02 46.75
N LEU A 413 7.70 15.09 46.29
CA LEU A 413 7.19 16.14 47.23
C LEU A 413 6.11 15.60 48.17
N LEU A 414 5.28 14.68 47.70
CA LEU A 414 4.21 14.05 48.45
C LEU A 414 4.71 12.87 49.33
N GLY A 415 6.00 12.54 49.29
CA GLY A 415 6.58 11.42 50.04
C GLY A 415 6.23 10.06 49.50
N ILE A 416 5.75 9.98 48.22
CA ILE A 416 5.40 8.75 47.54
C ILE A 416 6.63 8.11 46.91
N GLU A 417 7.57 8.93 46.42
CA GLU A 417 8.83 8.52 45.77
C GLU A 417 10.03 9.06 46.56
N ASP A 418 11.22 8.54 46.28
CA ASP A 418 12.49 8.95 46.91
C ASP A 418 12.85 10.40 46.60
N GLU A 419 13.46 11.09 47.55
CA GLU A 419 13.86 12.52 47.41
C GLU A 419 14.81 12.76 46.22
N SER A 420 15.61 11.78 45.83
CA SER A 420 16.50 11.87 44.67
C SER A 420 15.76 12.16 43.36
N LYS A 421 14.48 11.84 43.28
CA LYS A 421 13.62 12.11 42.13
C LYS A 421 13.31 13.60 41.92
N LYS A 422 13.59 14.46 42.92
CA LYS A 422 13.44 15.92 42.78
C LYS A 422 14.52 16.56 41.92
N GLN A 423 15.77 16.06 42.02
CA GLN A 423 16.92 16.64 41.37
C GLN A 423 16.81 16.69 39.82
N PRO A 424 16.41 15.63 39.12
CA PRO A 424 16.29 15.64 37.66
C PRO A 424 15.33 16.74 37.12
N TYR A 425 14.26 17.05 37.85
CA TYR A 425 13.34 18.13 37.43
C TYR A 425 13.93 19.52 37.71
N LEU A 426 14.67 19.69 38.83
CA LEU A 426 15.37 20.93 39.12
C LEU A 426 16.48 21.21 38.10
N ASP A 427 17.22 20.19 37.69
CA ASP A 427 18.23 20.27 36.64
C ASP A 427 17.60 20.65 35.28
N PHE A 428 16.48 20.06 34.95
CA PHE A 428 15.68 20.42 33.77
C PHE A 428 15.26 21.91 33.81
N LEU A 429 14.78 22.39 34.94
CA LEU A 429 14.38 23.81 35.07
C LEU A 429 15.58 24.75 34.93
N ALA A 430 16.73 24.39 35.49
CA ALA A 430 17.96 25.14 35.34
C ALA A 430 18.44 25.19 33.87
N GLU A 431 18.46 24.04 33.18
CA GLU A 431 18.80 23.97 31.77
C GLU A 431 17.81 24.76 30.91
N ARG A 432 16.51 24.63 31.16
CA ARG A 432 15.46 25.40 30.45
C ARG A 432 15.69 26.90 30.57
N LYS A 433 16.06 27.38 31.76
CA LYS A 433 16.39 28.81 32.01
C LYS A 433 17.64 29.25 31.24
N ALA A 434 18.67 28.42 31.22
CA ALA A 434 19.92 28.71 30.51
C ALA A 434 19.68 28.74 28.98
N LEU A 435 18.92 27.77 28.42
CA LEU A 435 18.54 27.74 27.01
C LEU A 435 17.73 28.98 26.62
N ARG A 436 16.80 29.42 27.46
CA ARG A 436 16.01 30.63 27.19
C ARG A 436 16.92 31.86 27.12
N ALA A 437 17.80 32.05 28.08
CA ALA A 437 18.74 33.18 28.11
C ALA A 437 19.67 33.20 26.87
N MET A 438 20.16 32.02 26.44
CA MET A 438 20.97 31.89 25.22
C MET A 438 20.19 32.32 23.98
N VAL A 439 18.97 31.80 23.79
CA VAL A 439 18.12 32.11 22.63
C VAL A 439 17.78 33.62 22.61
N ASP A 440 17.43 34.19 23.75
CA ASP A 440 17.10 35.62 23.85
C ASP A 440 18.30 36.52 23.46
N ALA A 441 19.50 36.15 23.92
CA ALA A 441 20.73 36.88 23.56
C ALA A 441 21.03 36.77 22.05
N ASP A 442 20.96 35.57 21.50
CA ASP A 442 21.18 35.32 20.07
C ASP A 442 20.14 36.04 19.19
N CYS A 443 18.86 36.00 19.55
CA CYS A 443 17.79 36.70 18.83
C CYS A 443 18.00 38.23 18.89
N THR A 444 18.30 38.79 20.06
CA THR A 444 18.58 40.22 20.25
C THR A 444 19.77 40.67 19.39
N SER A 445 20.87 39.91 19.40
CA SER A 445 22.08 40.22 18.64
C SER A 445 21.88 40.14 17.12
N ASN A 446 20.91 39.39 16.65
CA ASN A 446 20.62 39.21 15.23
C ASN A 446 19.32 39.90 14.75
N GLY A 447 18.70 40.73 15.58
CA GLY A 447 17.50 41.49 15.24
C GLY A 447 16.25 40.63 14.99
N ILE A 448 16.19 39.46 15.63
CA ILE A 448 15.04 38.54 15.56
C ILE A 448 14.01 39.01 16.61
N PRO A 449 12.70 39.10 16.25
CA PRO A 449 11.65 39.48 17.21
C PRO A 449 11.58 38.56 18.43
N MET A 450 11.25 39.14 19.60
CA MET A 450 11.09 38.35 20.82
C MET A 450 9.75 37.62 20.90
N GLU A 451 8.70 38.16 20.29
CA GLU A 451 7.35 37.59 20.17
C GLU A 451 6.94 37.32 18.73
#